data_6a058a22c9df4863323cc724a74a7189
#
_entry.id   6a058a22c9df4863323cc724a74a7189
#
_cell.length_a   1.000
_cell.length_b   1.000
_cell.length_c   1.000
_cell.angle_alpha   90.00
_cell.angle_beta   90.00
_cell.angle_gamma   90.00
#
_symmetry.space_group_name_H-M   'P 1'
#
loop_
_entity.id
_entity.type
_entity.pdbx_description
1 polymer ?
#
loop_
_entity_poly.entity_id
_entity_poly.type
_entity_poly.pdbx_seq_one_letter_code
_entity_poly.pdbx_strand_id
1 'polypeptide(L)'
;MYKRQVLTLEDMGFEVEESHHEFAPAQHEVDFKYDEALLTADNIMTFKLVVKTIAKRHGLHATFMPKPKYNENGSGMHMNMSLHNEAGENVFNDKNDPNGMSKEAYYFIGGLMKHIKAMTFITNPIVNSYKRFVPGFEAPVHIAWSRKNRTPLIRIPADRGGNVRIELRSPDTAANPYLALAVCLAAGLDGIRSKIMPPDSIDRNLFEMSEEELKEVGVEKLPMNLMEACQEFEKDEYIKNVLGNDLVQKYTQAKKKEYEEYVTQVTEWELNKYLHRI
;
A
#
# COMPACT_ATOMS: atom_id res chain seq x y z
N MET A 1 -10.76 -10.06 -22.45
CA MET A 1 -9.36 -10.22 -22.06
C MET A 1 -9.23 -10.59 -20.59
N TYR A 2 -9.71 -9.80 -19.62
CA TYR A 2 -9.53 -10.07 -18.19
C TYR A 2 -10.11 -11.44 -17.73
N LYS A 3 -11.27 -11.88 -18.25
CA LYS A 3 -11.79 -13.24 -18.02
C LYS A 3 -10.79 -14.35 -18.40
N ARG A 4 -10.01 -14.14 -19.46
CA ARG A 4 -8.96 -15.10 -19.86
C ARG A 4 -7.80 -15.09 -18.85
N GLN A 5 -7.48 -13.94 -18.28
CA GLN A 5 -6.49 -13.83 -17.21
C GLN A 5 -6.94 -14.62 -15.97
N VAL A 6 -8.18 -14.43 -15.51
CA VAL A 6 -8.78 -15.17 -14.39
C VAL A 6 -8.71 -16.68 -14.64
N LEU A 7 -9.26 -17.16 -15.76
CA LEU A 7 -9.23 -18.60 -16.10
C LEU A 7 -7.82 -19.17 -16.15
N THR A 8 -6.83 -18.41 -16.67
CA THR A 8 -5.45 -18.85 -16.69
C THR A 8 -4.84 -18.94 -15.30
N LEU A 9 -5.18 -18.00 -14.41
CA LEU A 9 -4.75 -18.02 -13.00
C LEU A 9 -5.36 -19.21 -12.26
N GLU A 10 -6.65 -19.49 -12.47
CA GLU A 10 -7.32 -20.67 -11.90
C GLU A 10 -6.70 -21.98 -12.41
N ASP A 11 -6.41 -22.09 -13.71
CA ASP A 11 -5.69 -23.24 -14.30
C ASP A 11 -4.26 -23.40 -13.69
N MET A 12 -3.67 -22.33 -13.16
CA MET A 12 -2.37 -22.34 -12.47
C MET A 12 -2.50 -22.58 -10.96
N GLY A 13 -3.70 -22.78 -10.45
CA GLY A 13 -3.96 -23.09 -9.04
C GLY A 13 -4.26 -21.89 -8.16
N PHE A 14 -4.48 -20.69 -8.73
CA PHE A 14 -4.97 -19.55 -7.97
C PHE A 14 -6.45 -19.75 -7.63
N GLU A 15 -6.82 -19.45 -6.39
CA GLU A 15 -8.21 -19.35 -5.98
C GLU A 15 -8.62 -17.87 -6.12
N VAL A 16 -9.23 -17.52 -7.26
CA VAL A 16 -9.69 -16.16 -7.55
C VAL A 16 -11.01 -15.92 -6.86
N GLU A 17 -11.09 -14.90 -6.00
CA GLU A 17 -12.30 -14.55 -5.24
C GLU A 17 -13.19 -13.58 -6.01
N GLU A 18 -12.60 -12.55 -6.60
CA GLU A 18 -13.32 -11.51 -7.33
C GLU A 18 -12.49 -10.96 -8.49
N SER A 19 -13.17 -10.50 -9.53
CA SER A 19 -12.55 -9.70 -10.59
C SER A 19 -13.56 -8.71 -11.16
N HIS A 20 -13.18 -7.43 -11.21
CA HIS A 20 -14.07 -6.38 -11.67
C HIS A 20 -13.35 -5.25 -12.41
N HIS A 21 -14.12 -4.38 -13.05
CA HIS A 21 -13.62 -3.16 -13.64
C HIS A 21 -13.59 -2.07 -12.58
N GLU A 22 -12.42 -1.45 -12.41
CA GLU A 22 -12.22 -0.33 -11.50
C GLU A 22 -12.65 1.01 -12.10
N PHE A 23 -12.54 2.11 -11.31
CA PHE A 23 -13.04 3.43 -11.69
C PHE A 23 -12.33 4.02 -12.91
N ALA A 24 -11.01 3.85 -13.03
CA ALA A 24 -10.28 4.43 -14.16
C ALA A 24 -10.52 3.65 -15.46
N PRO A 25 -10.55 4.31 -16.62
CA PRO A 25 -10.74 3.66 -17.91
C PRO A 25 -9.70 2.54 -18.16
N ALA A 26 -10.21 1.32 -18.45
CA ALA A 26 -9.43 0.10 -18.68
C ALA A 26 -8.61 -0.37 -17.45
N GLN A 27 -8.99 0.04 -16.25
CA GLN A 27 -8.46 -0.47 -15.00
C GLN A 27 -9.26 -1.69 -14.53
N HIS A 28 -8.58 -2.75 -14.14
CA HIS A 28 -9.20 -3.98 -13.65
C HIS A 28 -8.53 -4.40 -12.35
N GLU A 29 -9.32 -4.91 -11.42
CA GLU A 29 -8.87 -5.54 -10.19
C GLU A 29 -9.16 -7.04 -10.23
N VAL A 30 -8.26 -7.82 -9.67
CA VAL A 30 -8.41 -9.25 -9.46
C VAL A 30 -7.95 -9.56 -8.07
N ASP A 31 -8.86 -10.06 -7.26
CA ASP A 31 -8.60 -10.52 -5.90
C ASP A 31 -8.49 -12.03 -5.87
N PHE A 32 -7.45 -12.52 -5.24
CA PHE A 32 -7.27 -13.95 -5.01
C PHE A 32 -7.14 -14.23 -3.51
N LYS A 33 -7.53 -15.40 -3.12
CA LYS A 33 -7.56 -15.83 -1.73
C LYS A 33 -6.22 -15.62 -1.05
N TYR A 34 -6.28 -15.24 0.22
CA TYR A 34 -5.10 -15.08 1.07
C TYR A 34 -4.36 -16.42 1.24
N ASP A 35 -3.06 -16.31 1.47
CA ASP A 35 -2.19 -17.43 1.75
C ASP A 35 -1.03 -16.97 2.66
N GLU A 36 -0.12 -17.86 2.98
CA GLU A 36 1.11 -17.49 3.68
C GLU A 36 1.87 -16.37 2.95
N ALA A 37 2.51 -15.49 3.72
CA ALA A 37 3.09 -14.26 3.19
C ALA A 37 4.09 -14.50 2.05
N LEU A 38 4.96 -15.52 2.15
CA LEU A 38 5.93 -15.83 1.10
C LEU A 38 5.26 -16.34 -0.17
N LEU A 39 4.31 -17.27 -0.03
CA LEU A 39 3.54 -17.80 -1.16
C LEU A 39 2.70 -16.69 -1.83
N THR A 40 2.11 -15.79 -1.03
CA THR A 40 1.41 -14.61 -1.56
C THR A 40 2.34 -13.73 -2.39
N ALA A 41 3.59 -13.51 -1.96
CA ALA A 41 4.57 -12.75 -2.73
C ALA A 41 4.88 -13.44 -4.08
N ASP A 42 5.07 -14.76 -4.08
CA ASP A 42 5.28 -15.56 -5.30
C ASP A 42 4.06 -15.46 -6.24
N ASN A 43 2.85 -15.55 -5.67
CA ASN A 43 1.60 -15.40 -6.40
C ASN A 43 1.46 -14.01 -7.04
N ILE A 44 1.81 -12.92 -6.34
CA ILE A 44 1.80 -11.58 -6.91
C ILE A 44 2.77 -11.46 -8.10
N MET A 45 3.97 -12.04 -8.02
CA MET A 45 4.93 -12.03 -9.12
C MET A 45 4.42 -12.82 -10.33
N THR A 46 3.85 -14.00 -10.08
CA THR A 46 3.23 -14.84 -11.10
C THR A 46 2.04 -14.15 -11.74
N PHE A 47 1.16 -13.54 -10.95
CA PHE A 47 0.03 -12.74 -11.40
C PHE A 47 0.46 -11.64 -12.37
N LYS A 48 1.47 -10.84 -12.01
CA LYS A 48 2.00 -9.77 -12.88
C LYS A 48 2.50 -10.31 -14.23
N LEU A 49 3.16 -11.46 -14.21
CA LEU A 49 3.65 -12.12 -15.43
C LEU A 49 2.50 -12.59 -16.32
N VAL A 50 1.51 -13.29 -15.75
CA VAL A 50 0.32 -13.80 -16.45
C VAL A 50 -0.45 -12.66 -17.09
N VAL A 51 -0.77 -11.60 -16.32
CA VAL A 51 -1.54 -10.45 -16.80
C VAL A 51 -0.85 -9.79 -18.00
N LYS A 52 0.45 -9.52 -17.91
CA LYS A 52 1.23 -8.93 -19.03
C LYS A 52 1.27 -9.86 -20.25
N THR A 53 1.47 -11.15 -20.03
CA THR A 53 1.55 -12.14 -21.11
C THR A 53 0.22 -12.28 -21.85
N ILE A 54 -0.88 -12.41 -21.13
CA ILE A 54 -2.21 -12.52 -21.74
C ILE A 54 -2.59 -11.22 -22.47
N ALA A 55 -2.32 -10.05 -21.88
CA ALA A 55 -2.56 -8.77 -22.55
C ALA A 55 -1.80 -8.70 -23.89
N LYS A 56 -0.50 -9.04 -23.90
CA LYS A 56 0.33 -9.05 -25.10
C LYS A 56 -0.23 -9.97 -26.17
N ARG A 57 -0.71 -11.17 -25.82
CA ARG A 57 -1.33 -12.13 -26.75
C ARG A 57 -2.61 -11.59 -27.39
N HIS A 58 -3.24 -10.61 -26.78
CA HIS A 58 -4.43 -9.91 -27.31
C HIS A 58 -4.11 -8.56 -27.97
N GLY A 59 -2.85 -8.27 -28.26
CA GLY A 59 -2.43 -6.99 -28.86
C GLY A 59 -2.54 -5.78 -27.93
N LEU A 60 -2.61 -6.02 -26.62
CA LEU A 60 -2.74 -4.99 -25.59
C LEU A 60 -1.49 -4.92 -24.72
N HIS A 61 -1.30 -3.77 -24.08
CA HIS A 61 -0.27 -3.57 -23.08
C HIS A 61 -0.91 -3.46 -21.68
N ALA A 62 -0.50 -4.34 -20.76
CA ALA A 62 -0.86 -4.24 -19.35
C ALA A 62 0.28 -3.58 -18.57
N THR A 63 -0.06 -2.58 -17.77
CA THR A 63 0.88 -1.88 -16.89
C THR A 63 0.49 -2.02 -15.44
N PHE A 64 1.48 -2.11 -14.57
CA PHE A 64 1.38 -1.99 -13.13
C PHE A 64 1.97 -0.66 -12.64
N MET A 65 1.98 0.34 -13.49
CA MET A 65 2.38 1.70 -13.13
C MET A 65 1.38 2.30 -12.14
N PRO A 66 1.81 2.87 -11.00
CA PRO A 66 0.91 3.34 -9.94
C PRO A 66 -0.07 4.43 -10.38
N LYS A 67 0.38 5.36 -11.23
CA LYS A 67 -0.46 6.45 -11.77
C LYS A 67 -0.18 6.62 -13.27
N PRO A 68 -0.77 5.80 -14.15
CA PRO A 68 -0.48 5.83 -15.59
C PRO A 68 -1.17 6.97 -16.34
N LYS A 69 -2.26 7.53 -15.79
CA LYS A 69 -3.06 8.58 -16.45
C LYS A 69 -3.25 9.78 -15.53
N TYR A 70 -3.12 10.95 -16.11
CA TYR A 70 -3.47 12.20 -15.43
C TYR A 70 -4.98 12.28 -15.17
N ASN A 71 -5.35 12.78 -14.01
CA ASN A 71 -6.75 13.00 -13.57
C ASN A 71 -7.63 11.72 -13.54
N GLU A 72 -7.03 10.54 -13.45
CA GLU A 72 -7.71 9.25 -13.28
C GLU A 72 -7.25 8.58 -12.00
N ASN A 73 -7.99 7.59 -11.48
CA ASN A 73 -7.54 6.82 -10.32
C ASN A 73 -6.26 6.05 -10.63
N GLY A 74 -5.41 5.90 -9.62
CA GLY A 74 -4.18 5.11 -9.69
C GLY A 74 -4.40 3.66 -9.30
N SER A 75 -3.40 2.81 -9.52
CA SER A 75 -3.42 1.39 -9.15
C SER A 75 -2.76 1.17 -7.79
N GLY A 76 -3.53 0.68 -6.82
CA GLY A 76 -3.06 0.25 -5.52
C GLY A 76 -2.71 -1.24 -5.50
N MET A 77 -1.99 -1.64 -4.46
CA MET A 77 -1.79 -3.02 -4.05
C MET A 77 -2.12 -3.09 -2.56
N HIS A 78 -3.41 -3.13 -2.25
CA HIS A 78 -3.86 -3.15 -0.86
C HIS A 78 -3.43 -4.44 -0.19
N MET A 79 -2.81 -4.34 0.98
CA MET A 79 -2.28 -5.49 1.69
C MET A 79 -3.21 -5.84 2.85
N ASN A 80 -3.96 -6.91 2.68
CA ASN A 80 -4.79 -7.50 3.73
C ASN A 80 -3.96 -8.48 4.55
N MET A 81 -3.86 -8.27 5.86
CA MET A 81 -3.00 -9.01 6.75
C MET A 81 -3.77 -9.53 7.96
N SER A 82 -3.49 -10.77 8.34
CA SER A 82 -3.88 -11.36 9.62
C SER A 82 -2.71 -12.18 10.17
N LEU A 83 -2.68 -12.42 11.47
CA LEU A 83 -1.72 -13.32 12.10
C LEU A 83 -2.45 -14.52 12.69
N HIS A 84 -1.85 -15.69 12.55
CA HIS A 84 -2.35 -16.93 13.11
C HIS A 84 -1.32 -17.54 14.06
N ASN A 85 -1.79 -18.14 15.13
CA ASN A 85 -0.96 -18.93 16.03
C ASN A 85 -0.70 -20.34 15.46
N GLU A 86 0.10 -21.15 16.17
CA GLU A 86 0.43 -22.52 15.75
C GLU A 86 -0.79 -23.44 15.64
N ALA A 87 -1.90 -23.11 16.31
CA ALA A 87 -3.16 -23.85 16.22
C ALA A 87 -4.03 -23.39 15.02
N GLY A 88 -3.56 -22.40 14.22
CA GLY A 88 -4.30 -21.85 13.08
C GLY A 88 -5.38 -20.83 13.48
N GLU A 89 -5.42 -20.39 14.74
CA GLU A 89 -6.40 -19.40 15.19
C GLU A 89 -5.92 -17.98 14.87
N ASN A 90 -6.83 -17.15 14.38
CA ASN A 90 -6.54 -15.74 14.09
C ASN A 90 -6.31 -14.95 15.39
N VAL A 91 -5.08 -14.49 15.59
CA VAL A 91 -4.64 -13.74 16.77
C VAL A 91 -5.28 -12.36 16.88
N PHE A 92 -5.80 -11.83 15.78
CA PHE A 92 -6.44 -10.51 15.77
C PHE A 92 -7.87 -10.50 16.29
N ASN A 93 -8.48 -11.67 16.51
CA ASN A 93 -9.86 -11.78 16.97
C ASN A 93 -9.98 -11.67 18.48
N ASP A 94 -10.92 -10.85 18.96
CA ASP A 94 -11.43 -10.88 20.34
C ASP A 94 -12.94 -10.59 20.35
N LYS A 95 -13.73 -11.60 20.73
CA LYS A 95 -15.20 -11.50 20.78
C LYS A 95 -15.71 -10.55 21.87
N ASN A 96 -14.89 -10.20 22.85
CA ASN A 96 -15.24 -9.33 23.94
C ASN A 96 -14.95 -7.84 23.66
N ASP A 97 -14.17 -7.56 22.61
CA ASP A 97 -13.90 -6.20 22.18
C ASP A 97 -15.07 -5.66 21.32
N PRO A 98 -15.53 -4.41 21.54
CA PRO A 98 -16.63 -3.83 20.75
C PRO A 98 -16.38 -3.81 19.25
N ASN A 99 -15.12 -3.83 18.85
CA ASN A 99 -14.69 -3.87 17.46
C ASN A 99 -14.33 -5.29 16.98
N GLY A 100 -14.41 -6.30 17.86
CA GLY A 100 -14.02 -7.68 17.58
C GLY A 100 -12.50 -7.87 17.48
N MET A 101 -11.70 -6.90 17.90
CA MET A 101 -10.26 -6.85 17.71
C MET A 101 -9.51 -7.15 19.01
N SER A 102 -8.50 -8.01 18.94
CA SER A 102 -7.59 -8.25 20.06
C SER A 102 -6.64 -7.06 20.31
N LYS A 103 -5.99 -7.06 21.46
CA LYS A 103 -4.91 -6.09 21.74
C LYS A 103 -3.76 -6.20 20.74
N GLU A 104 -3.45 -7.41 20.30
CA GLU A 104 -2.44 -7.70 19.29
C GLU A 104 -2.77 -7.03 17.97
N ALA A 105 -4.05 -7.02 17.55
CA ALA A 105 -4.49 -6.29 16.36
C ALA A 105 -4.28 -4.78 16.50
N TYR A 106 -4.67 -4.20 17.65
CA TYR A 106 -4.40 -2.78 17.91
C TYR A 106 -2.90 -2.47 17.92
N TYR A 107 -2.10 -3.27 18.59
CA TYR A 107 -0.64 -3.09 18.62
C TYR A 107 -0.02 -3.21 17.23
N PHE A 108 -0.50 -4.14 16.41
CA PHE A 108 -0.05 -4.29 15.03
C PHE A 108 -0.33 -3.03 14.21
N ILE A 109 -1.53 -2.46 14.33
CA ILE A 109 -1.89 -1.15 13.71
C ILE A 109 -0.95 -0.05 14.22
N GLY A 110 -0.72 0.03 15.54
CA GLY A 110 0.19 1.00 16.14
C GLY A 110 1.60 0.92 15.58
N GLY A 111 2.11 -0.31 15.38
CA GLY A 111 3.42 -0.55 14.77
C GLY A 111 3.46 -0.11 13.31
N LEU A 112 2.44 -0.45 12.51
CA LEU A 112 2.33 0.02 11.13
C LEU A 112 2.34 1.56 11.08
N MET A 113 1.52 2.23 11.89
CA MET A 113 1.42 3.69 11.90
C MET A 113 2.74 4.36 12.31
N LYS A 114 3.47 3.78 13.28
CA LYS A 114 4.77 4.27 13.73
C LYS A 114 5.80 4.30 12.60
N HIS A 115 5.88 3.24 11.80
CA HIS A 115 6.90 3.06 10.78
C HIS A 115 6.48 3.45 9.38
N ILE A 116 5.21 3.83 9.16
CA ILE A 116 4.64 3.97 7.82
C ILE A 116 5.37 4.96 6.93
N LYS A 117 5.87 6.08 7.46
CA LYS A 117 6.61 7.06 6.66
C LYS A 117 7.86 6.44 6.05
N ALA A 118 8.60 5.67 6.84
CA ALA A 118 9.77 4.93 6.38
C ALA A 118 9.38 3.79 5.41
N MET A 119 8.32 3.05 5.75
CA MET A 119 7.82 1.95 4.92
C MET A 119 7.37 2.44 3.53
N THR A 120 6.88 3.68 3.41
CA THR A 120 6.46 4.28 2.14
C THR A 120 7.58 4.26 1.10
N PHE A 121 8.84 4.39 1.50
CA PHE A 121 10.00 4.27 0.60
C PHE A 121 10.13 2.89 -0.08
N ILE A 122 9.63 1.84 0.57
CA ILE A 122 9.65 0.45 0.10
C ILE A 122 8.34 0.07 -0.59
N THR A 123 7.21 0.51 -0.03
CA THR A 123 5.87 0.15 -0.52
C THR A 123 5.38 1.03 -1.68
N ASN A 124 6.05 2.17 -1.88
CA ASN A 124 5.77 3.16 -2.94
C ASN A 124 7.11 3.60 -3.60
N PRO A 125 7.76 2.68 -4.35
CA PRO A 125 9.20 2.70 -4.58
C PRO A 125 9.67 3.61 -5.72
N ILE A 126 8.78 4.25 -6.46
CA ILE A 126 9.16 5.04 -7.64
C ILE A 126 8.56 6.45 -7.60
N VAL A 127 9.14 7.37 -8.35
CA VAL A 127 8.64 8.76 -8.44
C VAL A 127 7.15 8.80 -8.78
N ASN A 128 6.69 7.93 -9.66
CA ASN A 128 5.29 7.86 -10.06
C ASN A 128 4.35 7.40 -8.95
N SER A 129 4.82 6.66 -7.95
CA SER A 129 4.05 6.20 -6.78
C SER A 129 3.37 7.37 -6.07
N TYR A 130 4.08 8.47 -5.89
CA TYR A 130 3.62 9.66 -5.17
C TYR A 130 2.59 10.49 -5.92
N LYS A 131 2.45 10.28 -7.23
CA LYS A 131 1.37 10.84 -8.04
C LYS A 131 0.00 10.21 -7.74
N ARG A 132 -0.04 9.10 -6.98
CA ARG A 132 -1.28 8.55 -6.41
C ARG A 132 -1.76 9.33 -5.19
N PHE A 133 -0.85 9.87 -4.38
CA PHE A 133 -1.16 10.53 -3.11
C PHE A 133 -1.72 11.95 -3.32
N VAL A 134 -2.79 12.02 -4.09
CA VAL A 134 -3.54 13.25 -4.35
C VAL A 134 -4.95 13.08 -3.80
N PRO A 135 -5.45 14.02 -2.97
CA PRO A 135 -6.81 13.97 -2.44
C PRO A 135 -7.85 13.81 -3.55
N GLY A 136 -8.88 12.97 -3.31
CA GLY A 136 -9.97 12.73 -4.26
C GLY A 136 -9.75 11.58 -5.25
N PHE A 137 -8.61 10.88 -5.20
CA PHE A 137 -8.31 9.73 -6.09
C PHE A 137 -8.15 8.40 -5.33
N GLU A 138 -8.91 8.21 -4.27
CA GLU A 138 -9.00 6.99 -3.45
C GLU A 138 -7.71 6.46 -2.80
N ALA A 139 -6.55 7.06 -3.07
CA ALA A 139 -5.32 6.73 -2.37
C ALA A 139 -5.25 7.47 -1.03
N PRO A 140 -4.87 6.82 0.07
CA PRO A 140 -4.74 7.46 1.37
C PRO A 140 -3.57 8.43 1.37
N VAL A 141 -3.79 9.62 1.91
CA VAL A 141 -2.76 10.65 2.10
C VAL A 141 -2.44 10.83 3.59
N HIS A 142 -3.41 10.53 4.45
CA HIS A 142 -3.38 10.79 5.87
C HIS A 142 -3.12 9.51 6.67
N ILE A 143 -2.25 9.61 7.68
CA ILE A 143 -1.89 8.49 8.57
C ILE A 143 -2.96 8.37 9.65
N ALA A 144 -3.96 7.55 9.37
CA ALA A 144 -5.08 7.27 10.25
C ALA A 144 -5.61 5.85 10.01
N TRP A 145 -6.44 5.35 10.91
CA TRP A 145 -7.12 4.07 10.73
C TRP A 145 -8.63 4.20 11.02
N SER A 146 -9.44 3.33 10.42
CA SER A 146 -10.89 3.27 10.63
C SER A 146 -11.49 1.93 10.26
N ARG A 147 -12.66 1.62 10.84
CA ARG A 147 -13.52 0.49 10.45
C ARG A 147 -14.61 0.87 9.44
N LYS A 148 -15.04 2.12 9.44
CA LYS A 148 -16.22 2.57 8.70
C LYS A 148 -15.90 3.34 7.43
N ASN A 149 -14.68 3.83 7.31
CA ASN A 149 -14.27 4.75 6.27
C ASN A 149 -13.24 4.10 5.33
N ARG A 150 -13.24 4.51 4.06
CA ARG A 150 -12.28 4.08 3.03
C ARG A 150 -11.17 5.10 2.76
N THR A 151 -11.22 6.28 3.39
CA THR A 151 -10.22 7.34 3.18
C THR A 151 -8.94 7.18 4.00
N PRO A 152 -8.91 6.52 5.19
CA PRO A 152 -7.68 6.39 5.95
C PRO A 152 -6.71 5.37 5.35
N LEU A 153 -5.48 5.46 5.82
CA LEU A 153 -4.35 4.60 5.47
C LEU A 153 -4.61 3.12 5.79
N ILE A 154 -5.15 2.88 6.97
CA ILE A 154 -5.45 1.53 7.47
C ILE A 154 -6.96 1.37 7.62
N ARG A 155 -7.51 0.37 6.97
CA ARG A 155 -8.92 0.00 7.11
C ARG A 155 -9.02 -1.36 7.78
N ILE A 156 -10.01 -1.49 8.65
CA ILE A 156 -10.44 -2.78 9.18
C ILE A 156 -11.70 -3.16 8.42
N PRO A 157 -11.63 -4.07 7.45
CA PRO A 157 -12.81 -4.49 6.70
C PRO A 157 -13.87 -5.10 7.62
N ALA A 158 -15.15 -4.97 7.23
CA ALA A 158 -16.24 -5.60 7.98
C ALA A 158 -15.99 -7.11 8.08
N ASP A 159 -16.14 -7.63 9.29
CA ASP A 159 -15.97 -9.05 9.56
C ASP A 159 -17.03 -9.87 8.81
N ARG A 160 -16.58 -10.90 8.11
CA ARG A 160 -17.42 -11.94 7.53
C ARG A 160 -17.08 -13.27 8.19
N GLY A 161 -17.60 -13.47 9.41
CA GLY A 161 -17.48 -14.76 10.11
C GLY A 161 -16.33 -14.89 11.10
N GLY A 162 -15.90 -13.80 11.75
CA GLY A 162 -14.90 -13.84 12.83
C GLY A 162 -13.44 -13.78 12.34
N ASN A 163 -13.19 -13.29 11.13
CA ASN A 163 -11.85 -13.18 10.55
C ASN A 163 -11.40 -11.72 10.44
N VAL A 164 -10.98 -11.13 11.56
CA VAL A 164 -10.40 -9.80 11.57
C VAL A 164 -9.12 -9.76 10.75
N ARG A 165 -9.04 -8.81 9.82
CA ARG A 165 -7.84 -8.50 9.04
C ARG A 165 -7.61 -7.00 9.00
N ILE A 166 -6.37 -6.63 8.80
CA ILE A 166 -5.91 -5.24 8.69
C ILE A 166 -5.53 -4.98 7.24
N GLU A 167 -6.17 -4.02 6.61
CA GLU A 167 -5.90 -3.60 5.24
C GLU A 167 -5.03 -2.33 5.24
N LEU A 168 -3.79 -2.45 4.78
CA LEU A 168 -2.92 -1.30 4.50
C LEU A 168 -3.12 -0.86 3.06
N ARG A 169 -3.54 0.39 2.84
CA ARG A 169 -4.04 0.88 1.55
C ARG A 169 -3.05 1.75 0.77
N SER A 170 -1.94 2.15 1.36
CA SER A 170 -0.92 2.96 0.69
C SER A 170 -0.06 2.20 -0.32
N PRO A 171 0.30 0.92 -0.16
CA PRO A 171 1.18 0.23 -1.09
C PRO A 171 0.65 0.28 -2.52
N ASP A 172 1.55 0.31 -3.49
CA ASP A 172 1.18 0.31 -4.89
C ASP A 172 1.80 -0.85 -5.69
N THR A 173 1.34 -0.98 -6.90
CA THR A 173 1.66 -2.09 -7.78
C THR A 173 3.11 -2.09 -8.29
N ALA A 174 3.91 -1.02 -8.07
CA ALA A 174 5.34 -1.01 -8.38
C ALA A 174 6.19 -1.63 -7.28
N ALA A 175 5.64 -1.80 -6.07
CA ALA A 175 6.37 -2.38 -4.95
C ALA A 175 6.83 -3.81 -5.26
N ASN A 176 8.00 -4.15 -4.73
CA ASN A 176 8.45 -5.53 -4.64
C ASN A 176 7.65 -6.22 -3.52
N PRO A 177 6.85 -7.26 -3.81
CA PRO A 177 5.95 -7.86 -2.82
C PRO A 177 6.69 -8.47 -1.62
N TYR A 178 7.86 -9.05 -1.84
CA TYR A 178 8.66 -9.63 -0.75
C TYR A 178 9.12 -8.57 0.23
N LEU A 179 9.66 -7.45 -0.26
CA LEU A 179 10.11 -6.36 0.60
C LEU A 179 8.92 -5.66 1.29
N ALA A 180 7.83 -5.44 0.55
CA ALA A 180 6.63 -4.81 1.10
C ALA A 180 6.03 -5.65 2.25
N LEU A 181 5.86 -6.96 2.06
CA LEU A 181 5.38 -7.87 3.11
C LEU A 181 6.35 -7.94 4.29
N ALA A 182 7.66 -7.99 4.04
CA ALA A 182 8.68 -8.04 5.09
C ALA A 182 8.62 -6.81 6.00
N VAL A 183 8.55 -5.59 5.43
CA VAL A 183 8.49 -4.36 6.25
C VAL A 183 7.15 -4.21 6.97
N CYS A 184 6.04 -4.63 6.35
CA CYS A 184 4.72 -4.62 6.99
C CYS A 184 4.68 -5.57 8.19
N LEU A 185 5.15 -6.81 8.01
CA LEU A 185 5.20 -7.79 9.10
C LEU A 185 6.11 -7.30 10.23
N ALA A 186 7.30 -6.82 9.89
CA ALA A 186 8.26 -6.32 10.88
C ALA A 186 7.69 -5.14 11.69
N ALA A 187 7.10 -4.14 11.01
CA ALA A 187 6.47 -2.99 11.66
C ALA A 187 5.33 -3.41 12.60
N GLY A 188 4.44 -4.29 12.14
CA GLY A 188 3.36 -4.81 12.97
C GLY A 188 3.86 -5.59 14.19
N LEU A 189 4.88 -6.42 14.01
CA LEU A 189 5.52 -7.17 15.12
C LEU A 189 6.26 -6.25 16.10
N ASP A 190 6.89 -5.15 15.66
CA ASP A 190 7.42 -4.13 16.58
C ASP A 190 6.29 -3.55 17.43
N GLY A 191 5.16 -3.23 16.82
CA GLY A 191 3.97 -2.76 17.51
C GLY A 191 3.51 -3.72 18.61
N ILE A 192 3.42 -5.01 18.31
CA ILE A 192 3.04 -6.05 19.27
C ILE A 192 4.07 -6.18 20.41
N ARG A 193 5.36 -6.29 20.07
CA ARG A 193 6.45 -6.44 21.05
C ARG A 193 6.57 -5.25 21.98
N SER A 194 6.42 -4.05 21.43
CA SER A 194 6.52 -2.78 22.14
C SER A 194 5.19 -2.30 22.73
N LYS A 195 4.09 -3.05 22.49
CA LYS A 195 2.72 -2.73 22.94
C LYS A 195 2.29 -1.32 22.54
N ILE A 196 2.51 -0.96 21.29
CA ILE A 196 2.21 0.37 20.75
C ILE A 196 0.72 0.45 20.43
N MET A 197 -0.05 1.21 21.23
CA MET A 197 -1.44 1.49 20.89
C MET A 197 -1.52 2.54 19.79
N PRO A 198 -2.38 2.33 18.78
CA PRO A 198 -2.67 3.37 17.80
C PRO A 198 -3.47 4.50 18.45
N PRO A 199 -3.48 5.71 17.87
CA PRO A 199 -4.44 6.74 18.24
C PRO A 199 -5.88 6.27 17.97
N ASP A 200 -6.87 7.06 18.41
CA ASP A 200 -8.28 6.75 18.18
C ASP A 200 -8.59 6.65 16.68
N SER A 201 -9.55 5.76 16.33
CA SER A 201 -10.00 5.62 14.96
C SER A 201 -10.73 6.87 14.45
N ILE A 202 -10.54 7.21 13.19
CA ILE A 202 -11.19 8.36 12.58
C ILE A 202 -12.21 7.89 11.55
N ASP A 203 -13.49 7.95 11.93
CA ASP A 203 -14.61 7.50 11.10
C ASP A 203 -15.18 8.63 10.20
N ARG A 204 -14.63 9.84 10.27
CA ARG A 204 -14.97 10.98 9.40
C ARG A 204 -14.18 10.91 8.09
N ASN A 205 -14.73 11.51 7.02
CA ASN A 205 -14.03 11.62 5.75
C ASN A 205 -12.83 12.60 5.89
N LEU A 206 -11.62 12.06 5.84
CA LEU A 206 -10.40 12.84 6.02
C LEU A 206 -10.15 13.87 4.91
N PHE A 207 -10.73 13.68 3.72
CA PHE A 207 -10.60 14.62 2.61
C PHE A 207 -11.49 15.88 2.75
N GLU A 208 -12.48 15.82 3.62
CA GLU A 208 -13.40 16.94 3.93
C GLU A 208 -12.96 17.73 5.15
N MET A 209 -11.95 17.26 5.89
CA MET A 209 -11.41 17.94 7.08
C MET A 209 -10.43 19.03 6.66
N SER A 210 -10.49 20.18 7.36
CA SER A 210 -9.51 21.26 7.18
C SER A 210 -8.13 20.88 7.75
N GLU A 211 -7.09 21.59 7.34
CA GLU A 211 -5.73 21.40 7.88
C GLU A 211 -5.67 21.65 9.39
N GLU A 212 -6.47 22.57 9.89
CA GLU A 212 -6.61 22.86 11.32
C GLU A 212 -7.23 21.69 12.06
N GLU A 213 -8.35 21.15 11.56
CA GLU A 213 -9.02 19.98 12.14
C GLU A 213 -8.10 18.74 12.14
N LEU A 214 -7.34 18.51 11.06
CA LEU A 214 -6.39 17.40 10.98
C LEU A 214 -5.27 17.53 12.01
N LYS A 215 -4.77 18.75 12.25
CA LYS A 215 -3.76 19.01 13.28
C LYS A 215 -4.32 18.83 14.70
N GLU A 216 -5.55 19.26 14.97
CA GLU A 216 -6.20 19.10 16.28
C GLU A 216 -6.36 17.63 16.67
N VAL A 217 -6.64 16.75 15.69
CA VAL A 217 -6.72 15.29 15.92
C VAL A 217 -5.38 14.57 15.75
N GLY A 218 -4.29 15.31 15.53
CA GLY A 218 -2.94 14.76 15.45
C GLY A 218 -2.66 13.89 14.21
N VAL A 219 -3.41 14.10 13.12
CA VAL A 219 -3.24 13.32 11.88
C VAL A 219 -2.09 13.88 11.05
N GLU A 220 -1.12 13.06 10.81
CA GLU A 220 0.02 13.37 9.94
C GLU A 220 -0.23 12.91 8.49
N LYS A 221 0.58 13.41 7.55
CA LYS A 221 0.56 13.00 6.15
C LYS A 221 1.67 12.01 5.83
N LEU A 222 1.42 11.17 4.83
CA LEU A 222 2.46 10.37 4.19
C LEU A 222 3.47 11.28 3.46
N PRO A 223 4.71 10.82 3.24
CA PRO A 223 5.64 11.50 2.35
C PRO A 223 5.02 11.77 0.98
N MET A 224 5.22 12.96 0.43
CA MET A 224 4.57 13.39 -0.81
C MET A 224 5.46 13.21 -2.05
N ASN A 225 6.70 12.80 -1.86
CA ASN A 225 7.64 12.47 -2.94
C ASN A 225 8.66 11.44 -2.50
N LEU A 226 9.38 10.86 -3.47
CA LEU A 226 10.35 9.79 -3.24
C LEU A 226 11.50 10.23 -2.32
N MET A 227 11.92 11.50 -2.38
CA MET A 227 13.02 11.99 -1.55
C MET A 227 12.58 12.17 -0.08
N GLU A 228 11.39 12.68 0.17
CA GLU A 228 10.83 12.73 1.52
C GLU A 228 10.73 11.34 2.14
N ALA A 229 10.22 10.36 1.37
CA ALA A 229 10.15 8.98 1.85
C ALA A 229 11.55 8.38 2.11
N CYS A 230 12.53 8.69 1.28
CA CYS A 230 13.92 8.33 1.51
C CYS A 230 14.45 8.91 2.83
N GLN A 231 14.19 10.19 3.09
CA GLN A 231 14.61 10.86 4.32
C GLN A 231 13.95 10.25 5.57
N GLU A 232 12.67 9.91 5.50
CA GLU A 232 11.97 9.23 6.60
C GLU A 232 12.52 7.80 6.80
N PHE A 233 12.82 7.09 5.72
CA PHE A 233 13.45 5.77 5.78
C PHE A 233 14.84 5.81 6.41
N GLU A 234 15.66 6.82 6.08
CA GLU A 234 17.00 6.98 6.65
C GLU A 234 16.99 7.21 8.17
N LYS A 235 15.90 7.75 8.72
CA LYS A 235 15.70 7.97 10.16
C LYS A 235 15.27 6.71 10.93
N ASP A 236 14.67 5.74 10.24
CA ASP A 236 14.09 4.56 10.87
C ASP A 236 15.11 3.40 10.93
N GLU A 237 15.83 3.32 12.02
CA GLU A 237 16.84 2.28 12.26
C GLU A 237 16.21 0.88 12.29
N TYR A 238 14.95 0.75 12.78
CA TYR A 238 14.32 -0.55 12.89
C TYR A 238 14.05 -1.15 11.50
N ILE A 239 13.41 -0.39 10.60
CA ILE A 239 13.11 -0.85 9.24
C ILE A 239 14.39 -1.10 8.44
N LYS A 240 15.44 -0.26 8.60
CA LYS A 240 16.74 -0.48 7.97
C LYS A 240 17.38 -1.79 8.41
N ASN A 241 17.35 -2.08 9.73
CA ASN A 241 17.90 -3.32 10.26
C ASN A 241 17.18 -4.57 9.76
N VAL A 242 15.86 -4.50 9.53
CA VAL A 242 15.07 -5.60 8.93
C VAL A 242 15.56 -5.93 7.52
N LEU A 243 15.90 -4.92 6.73
CA LEU A 243 16.31 -5.09 5.34
C LEU A 243 17.81 -5.42 5.19
N GLY A 244 18.61 -5.07 6.19
CA GLY A 244 20.06 -5.28 6.20
C GLY A 244 20.84 -4.22 5.40
N ASN A 245 22.06 -3.93 5.89
CA ASN A 245 22.85 -2.79 5.42
C ASN A 245 23.16 -2.80 3.92
N ASP A 246 23.47 -3.95 3.34
CA ASP A 246 23.83 -4.04 1.90
C ASP A 246 22.67 -3.63 1.00
N LEU A 247 21.46 -4.18 1.26
CA LEU A 247 20.26 -3.81 0.53
C LEU A 247 19.90 -2.34 0.74
N VAL A 248 19.91 -1.87 1.99
CA VAL A 248 19.61 -0.48 2.33
C VAL A 248 20.51 0.49 1.56
N GLN A 249 21.83 0.26 1.56
CA GLN A 249 22.78 1.14 0.87
C GLN A 249 22.53 1.18 -0.64
N LYS A 250 22.42 0.00 -1.28
CA LYS A 250 22.22 -0.11 -2.74
C LYS A 250 20.87 0.48 -3.17
N TYR A 251 19.82 0.16 -2.41
CA TYR A 251 18.47 0.64 -2.71
C TYR A 251 18.37 2.15 -2.57
N THR A 252 18.85 2.71 -1.46
CA THR A 252 18.83 4.16 -1.21
C THR A 252 19.61 4.91 -2.28
N GLN A 253 20.80 4.44 -2.66
CA GLN A 253 21.60 5.06 -3.71
C GLN A 253 20.85 5.06 -5.06
N ALA A 254 20.27 3.92 -5.45
CA ALA A 254 19.52 3.80 -6.69
C ALA A 254 18.31 4.74 -6.74
N LYS A 255 17.58 4.85 -5.61
CA LYS A 255 16.37 5.68 -5.52
C LYS A 255 16.68 7.19 -5.46
N LYS A 256 17.76 7.59 -4.82
CA LYS A 256 18.24 8.98 -4.88
C LYS A 256 18.60 9.37 -6.31
N LYS A 257 19.31 8.50 -7.03
CA LYS A 257 19.65 8.73 -8.44
C LYS A 257 18.39 8.83 -9.33
N GLU A 258 17.40 7.94 -9.14
CA GLU A 258 16.11 8.01 -9.86
C GLU A 258 15.40 9.36 -9.63
N TYR A 259 15.42 9.85 -8.38
CA TYR A 259 14.82 11.13 -8.05
C TYR A 259 15.58 12.31 -8.67
N GLU A 260 16.92 12.30 -8.64
CA GLU A 260 17.78 13.30 -9.28
C GLU A 260 17.53 13.36 -10.81
N GLU A 261 17.45 12.21 -11.46
CA GLU A 261 17.12 12.12 -12.88
C GLU A 261 15.73 12.72 -13.18
N TYR A 262 14.76 12.48 -12.30
CA TYR A 262 13.41 13.01 -12.48
C TYR A 262 13.33 14.52 -12.33
N VAL A 263 13.95 15.11 -11.29
CA VAL A 263 13.84 16.54 -11.01
C VAL A 263 14.56 17.43 -12.03
N THR A 264 15.45 16.83 -12.83
CA THR A 264 16.11 17.54 -13.94
C THR A 264 15.28 17.58 -15.22
N GLN A 265 14.15 16.83 -15.28
CA GLN A 265 13.29 16.82 -16.46
C GLN A 265 12.48 18.11 -16.54
N VAL A 266 12.47 18.73 -17.73
CA VAL A 266 11.54 19.82 -18.07
C VAL A 266 10.33 19.19 -18.75
N THR A 267 9.18 19.26 -18.10
CA THR A 267 7.95 18.60 -18.56
C THR A 267 7.20 19.46 -19.58
N GLU A 268 6.41 18.83 -20.45
CA GLU A 268 5.50 19.56 -21.35
C GLU A 268 4.54 20.49 -20.60
N TRP A 269 4.12 20.09 -19.39
CA TRP A 269 3.27 20.93 -18.55
C TRP A 269 3.98 22.23 -18.17
N GLU A 270 5.27 22.19 -17.80
CA GLU A 270 6.07 23.38 -17.47
C GLU A 270 6.25 24.26 -18.69
N LEU A 271 6.59 23.69 -19.84
CA LEU A 271 6.73 24.43 -21.10
C LEU A 271 5.41 25.12 -21.46
N ASN A 272 4.31 24.41 -21.44
CA ASN A 272 2.99 24.97 -21.74
C ASN A 272 2.54 26.05 -20.73
N LYS A 273 2.95 25.90 -19.46
CA LYS A 273 2.55 26.82 -18.39
C LYS A 273 3.37 28.09 -18.35
N TYR A 274 4.68 27.98 -18.61
CA TYR A 274 5.63 29.04 -18.31
C TYR A 274 6.35 29.62 -19.50
N LEU A 275 6.65 28.86 -20.58
CA LEU A 275 7.53 29.28 -21.68
C LEU A 275 7.14 30.60 -22.32
N HIS A 276 5.86 30.95 -22.40
CA HIS A 276 5.35 32.18 -23.01
C HIS A 276 4.77 33.18 -21.99
N ARG A 277 4.96 32.93 -20.67
CA ARG A 277 4.37 33.80 -19.63
C ARG A 277 5.39 34.55 -18.80
N ILE A 278 6.64 34.13 -18.87
CA ILE A 278 7.78 34.76 -18.19
C ILE A 278 8.87 35.12 -19.17
#